data_9778fa03fc51731027109b5711e9bc00
#
_entry.id   9778fa03fc51731027109b5711e9bc00
#
_cell.length_a   1.000
_cell.length_b   1.000
_cell.length_c   1.000
_cell.angle_alpha   90.00
_cell.angle_beta   90.00
_cell.angle_gamma   90.00
#
_symmetry.space_group_name_H-M   'P 1'
#
loop_
_entity.id
_entity.type
_entity.pdbx_description
1 polymer ?
#
loop_
_entity_poly.entity_id
_entity_poly.type
_entity_poly.pdbx_seq_one_letter_code
_entity_poly.pdbx_strand_id
1 'polypeptide(L)'
;MSSANALLVESASTLAVIASSYHPLLFLTGDLVVVAASSSFCRDFEIEPASVPGRPLSQLGNGEWAMPKLNSLLRSTASANVAIDAYEIDLIRKDHKPRSLLINAHKLDDGDMERVRLLVAITDVTFARAEARQKDELLREKAILLQEVQHRVANSLQIIASLLMQSARRVQSEEARGHLHDAHQRVMSIAAVQRHLASSTPGDVALAPYFAQLCESLGASMIHEPKQLSIAVTVDNSVVTANVSVSLGLIITELVINALKHAFPEHRHGKIAIDYRSDGPDWTLSVRDDGIGMPTGADKAKPGLGTGIVEALAKQMEGVIHVVDANPGTAVTLVHEKAADSGRSIPTAV
;
A
#
# COMPACT_ATOMS: atom_id res chain seq x y z
N MET A 1 -17.59 -61.02 -20.80
CA MET A 1 -16.65 -61.13 -19.67
C MET A 1 -15.49 -60.13 -19.68
N SER A 2 -15.24 -59.41 -20.77
CA SER A 2 -14.11 -58.47 -20.89
C SER A 2 -14.35 -57.09 -20.19
N SER A 3 -15.56 -56.52 -20.28
CA SER A 3 -15.85 -55.18 -19.74
C SER A 3 -15.89 -55.11 -18.21
N ALA A 4 -16.40 -56.18 -17.55
CA ALA A 4 -16.46 -56.20 -16.09
C ALA A 4 -15.05 -56.31 -15.42
N ASN A 5 -14.13 -57.02 -16.12
CA ASN A 5 -12.75 -57.16 -15.63
C ASN A 5 -11.96 -55.85 -15.85
N ALA A 6 -12.23 -55.09 -16.91
CA ALA A 6 -11.61 -53.78 -17.15
C ALA A 6 -12.06 -52.73 -16.10
N LEU A 7 -13.35 -52.67 -15.77
CA LEU A 7 -13.92 -51.80 -14.75
C LEU A 7 -13.40 -52.13 -13.33
N LEU A 8 -13.18 -53.39 -13.02
CA LEU A 8 -12.60 -53.80 -11.72
C LEU A 8 -11.12 -53.42 -11.61
N VAL A 9 -10.36 -53.48 -12.69
CA VAL A 9 -8.95 -53.07 -12.73
C VAL A 9 -8.83 -51.56 -12.67
N GLU A 10 -9.70 -50.82 -13.32
CA GLU A 10 -9.71 -49.37 -13.33
C GLU A 10 -10.08 -48.80 -11.93
N SER A 11 -11.09 -49.37 -11.27
CA SER A 11 -11.46 -49.01 -9.92
C SER A 11 -10.37 -49.36 -8.88
N ALA A 12 -9.68 -50.47 -9.02
CA ALA A 12 -8.57 -50.84 -8.18
C ALA A 12 -7.36 -49.90 -8.32
N SER A 13 -7.08 -49.46 -9.54
CA SER A 13 -6.02 -48.49 -9.82
C SER A 13 -6.31 -47.11 -9.21
N THR A 14 -7.52 -46.61 -9.30
CA THR A 14 -7.95 -45.33 -8.70
C THR A 14 -7.85 -45.37 -7.18
N LEU A 15 -8.28 -46.46 -6.54
CA LEU A 15 -8.17 -46.62 -5.08
C LEU A 15 -6.71 -46.69 -4.63
N ALA A 16 -5.83 -47.36 -5.40
CA ALA A 16 -4.41 -47.42 -5.08
C ALA A 16 -3.73 -46.05 -5.19
N VAL A 17 -4.10 -45.23 -6.17
CA VAL A 17 -3.59 -43.85 -6.32
C VAL A 17 -4.03 -42.98 -5.13
N ILE A 18 -5.29 -43.06 -4.72
CA ILE A 18 -5.79 -42.31 -3.56
C ILE A 18 -5.08 -42.77 -2.29
N ALA A 19 -4.96 -44.07 -2.07
CA ALA A 19 -4.32 -44.62 -0.87
C ALA A 19 -2.84 -44.23 -0.74
N SER A 20 -2.13 -44.07 -1.86
CA SER A 20 -0.71 -43.67 -1.92
C SER A 20 -0.47 -42.18 -1.91
N SER A 21 -1.51 -41.35 -1.93
CA SER A 21 -1.38 -39.90 -1.96
C SER A 21 -0.66 -39.35 -0.74
N TYR A 22 0.28 -38.44 -0.95
CA TYR A 22 0.95 -37.67 0.10
C TYR A 22 0.06 -36.59 0.71
N HIS A 23 -1.01 -36.19 0.04
CA HIS A 23 -1.99 -35.24 0.56
C HIS A 23 -3.18 -35.96 1.20
N PRO A 24 -3.74 -35.43 2.30
CA PRO A 24 -4.96 -35.97 2.90
C PRO A 24 -6.13 -35.93 1.92
N LEU A 25 -6.56 -37.10 1.43
CA LEU A 25 -7.65 -37.28 0.52
C LEU A 25 -8.68 -38.25 1.09
N LEU A 26 -9.96 -37.93 0.84
CA LEU A 26 -11.09 -38.86 1.05
C LEU A 26 -11.83 -39.08 -0.27
N PHE A 27 -12.21 -40.30 -0.50
CA PHE A 27 -13.06 -40.70 -1.60
C PHE A 27 -14.40 -41.19 -1.03
N LEU A 28 -15.47 -40.48 -1.38
CA LEU A 28 -16.78 -40.66 -0.78
C LEU A 28 -17.82 -41.07 -1.82
N THR A 29 -18.87 -41.73 -1.36
CA THR A 29 -20.11 -41.88 -2.14
C THR A 29 -20.94 -40.60 -2.07
N GLY A 30 -22.00 -40.49 -2.91
CA GLY A 30 -22.97 -39.39 -2.83
C GLY A 30 -23.65 -39.25 -1.48
N ASP A 31 -23.78 -40.34 -0.73
CA ASP A 31 -24.32 -40.37 0.63
C ASP A 31 -23.28 -40.08 1.71
N LEU A 32 -22.09 -39.64 1.32
CA LEU A 32 -20.94 -39.32 2.18
C LEU A 32 -20.41 -40.51 2.98
N VAL A 33 -20.51 -41.72 2.43
CA VAL A 33 -19.84 -42.91 2.98
C VAL A 33 -18.45 -42.99 2.38
N VAL A 34 -17.44 -43.23 3.23
CA VAL A 34 -16.05 -43.31 2.79
C VAL A 34 -15.80 -44.60 2.01
N VAL A 35 -15.33 -44.45 0.79
CA VAL A 35 -14.90 -45.57 -0.07
C VAL A 35 -13.41 -45.87 0.17
N ALA A 36 -12.60 -44.80 0.22
CA ALA A 36 -11.17 -44.89 0.50
C ALA A 36 -10.67 -43.59 1.13
N ALA A 37 -9.58 -43.69 1.86
CA ALA A 37 -8.82 -42.56 2.40
C ALA A 37 -7.34 -42.73 2.05
N SER A 38 -6.62 -41.62 1.90
CA SER A 38 -5.16 -41.67 1.74
C SER A 38 -4.46 -42.03 3.03
N SER A 39 -3.28 -42.65 2.91
CA SER A 39 -2.44 -42.94 4.06
C SER A 39 -2.06 -41.67 4.84
N SER A 40 -1.91 -40.57 4.16
CA SER A 40 -1.68 -39.24 4.77
C SER A 40 -2.89 -38.78 5.59
N PHE A 41 -4.11 -38.94 5.11
CA PHE A 41 -5.32 -38.60 5.87
C PHE A 41 -5.38 -39.42 7.17
N CYS A 42 -5.20 -40.75 7.10
CA CYS A 42 -5.25 -41.61 8.25
C CYS A 42 -4.17 -41.26 9.29
N ARG A 43 -2.95 -40.97 8.83
CA ARG A 43 -1.85 -40.56 9.70
C ARG A 43 -2.08 -39.19 10.33
N ASP A 44 -2.47 -38.18 9.56
CA ASP A 44 -2.59 -36.78 10.01
C ASP A 44 -3.77 -36.61 10.97
N PHE A 45 -4.81 -37.42 10.83
CA PHE A 45 -5.98 -37.42 11.71
C PHE A 45 -6.01 -38.59 12.73
N GLU A 46 -4.94 -39.40 12.78
CA GLU A 46 -4.79 -40.51 13.74
C GLU A 46 -5.93 -41.51 13.69
N ILE A 47 -6.40 -41.85 12.50
CA ILE A 47 -7.50 -42.77 12.26
C ILE A 47 -6.92 -44.09 11.72
N GLU A 48 -7.34 -45.21 12.30
CA GLU A 48 -6.91 -46.55 11.87
C GLU A 48 -7.40 -46.83 10.44
N PRO A 49 -6.49 -47.02 9.44
CA PRO A 49 -6.85 -47.18 8.05
C PRO A 49 -7.89 -48.28 7.78
N ALA A 50 -7.78 -49.39 8.47
CA ALA A 50 -8.72 -50.52 8.30
C ALA A 50 -10.15 -50.19 8.75
N SER A 51 -10.32 -49.17 9.59
CA SER A 51 -11.61 -48.75 10.13
C SER A 51 -12.36 -47.75 9.27
N VAL A 52 -11.74 -47.20 8.22
CA VAL A 52 -12.28 -46.06 7.47
C VAL A 52 -13.27 -46.44 6.35
N PRO A 53 -13.00 -47.47 5.49
CA PRO A 53 -13.92 -47.81 4.42
C PRO A 53 -15.29 -48.28 4.94
N GLY A 54 -16.35 -47.82 4.27
CA GLY A 54 -17.74 -48.19 4.60
C GLY A 54 -18.34 -47.36 5.74
N ARG A 55 -17.60 -46.49 6.40
CA ARG A 55 -18.15 -45.59 7.45
C ARG A 55 -18.66 -44.28 6.88
N PRO A 56 -19.75 -43.73 7.39
CA PRO A 56 -20.16 -42.35 7.11
C PRO A 56 -19.09 -41.37 7.55
N LEU A 57 -18.86 -40.29 6.76
CA LEU A 57 -17.89 -39.23 7.09
C LEU A 57 -18.11 -38.67 8.51
N SER A 58 -19.37 -38.48 8.91
CA SER A 58 -19.75 -37.98 10.25
C SER A 58 -19.35 -38.88 11.41
N GLN A 59 -19.00 -40.14 11.15
CA GLN A 59 -18.59 -41.12 12.15
C GLN A 59 -17.07 -41.40 12.14
N LEU A 60 -16.31 -40.68 11.31
CA LEU A 60 -14.85 -40.79 11.33
C LEU A 60 -14.27 -40.19 12.59
N GLY A 61 -13.18 -40.79 13.05
CA GLY A 61 -12.53 -40.43 14.30
C GLY A 61 -13.46 -40.57 15.50
N ASN A 62 -13.60 -39.53 16.29
CA ASN A 62 -14.52 -39.40 17.42
C ASN A 62 -15.78 -38.58 17.07
N GLY A 63 -16.13 -38.48 15.80
CA GLY A 63 -17.28 -37.70 15.33
C GLY A 63 -16.98 -36.22 15.05
N GLU A 64 -15.72 -35.82 15.06
CA GLU A 64 -15.29 -34.46 14.76
C GLU A 64 -15.65 -34.00 13.33
N TRP A 65 -15.91 -34.93 12.42
CA TRP A 65 -16.36 -34.69 11.05
C TRP A 65 -17.89 -34.55 10.92
N ALA A 66 -18.63 -34.67 12.03
CA ALA A 66 -20.10 -34.49 12.06
C ALA A 66 -20.50 -33.00 12.00
N MET A 67 -20.01 -32.27 11.01
CA MET A 67 -20.27 -30.84 10.83
C MET A 67 -21.44 -30.62 9.88
N PRO A 68 -22.60 -30.07 10.34
CA PRO A 68 -23.80 -29.94 9.50
C PRO A 68 -23.56 -29.14 8.22
N LYS A 69 -22.78 -28.03 8.30
CA LYS A 69 -22.46 -27.18 7.14
C LYS A 69 -21.61 -27.90 6.10
N LEU A 70 -20.55 -28.59 6.54
CA LEU A 70 -19.68 -29.36 5.62
C LEU A 70 -20.48 -30.48 4.96
N ASN A 71 -21.26 -31.23 5.72
CA ASN A 71 -22.09 -32.31 5.19
C ASN A 71 -23.12 -31.82 4.18
N SER A 72 -23.74 -30.67 4.44
CA SER A 72 -24.68 -30.04 3.51
C SER A 72 -24.00 -29.61 2.21
N LEU A 73 -22.83 -29.00 2.28
CA LEU A 73 -22.04 -28.59 1.10
C LEU A 73 -21.61 -29.80 0.27
N LEU A 74 -21.08 -30.83 0.89
CA LEU A 74 -20.67 -32.07 0.19
C LEU A 74 -21.86 -32.75 -0.50
N ARG A 75 -23.04 -32.79 0.12
CA ARG A 75 -24.27 -33.29 -0.52
C ARG A 75 -24.69 -32.44 -1.71
N SER A 76 -24.55 -31.11 -1.61
CA SER A 76 -24.83 -30.21 -2.74
C SER A 76 -23.86 -30.46 -3.89
N THR A 77 -22.58 -30.68 -3.62
CA THR A 77 -21.58 -31.06 -4.64
C THR A 77 -21.93 -32.38 -5.31
N ALA A 78 -22.39 -33.34 -4.53
CA ALA A 78 -22.82 -34.63 -5.06
C ALA A 78 -24.04 -34.53 -6.00
N SER A 79 -25.02 -33.68 -5.66
CA SER A 79 -26.29 -33.57 -6.39
C SER A 79 -26.28 -32.56 -7.51
N ALA A 80 -25.65 -31.39 -7.31
CA ALA A 80 -25.73 -30.24 -8.23
C ALA A 80 -24.48 -30.01 -9.09
N ASN A 81 -23.47 -30.86 -8.99
CA ASN A 81 -22.18 -30.73 -9.69
C ASN A 81 -21.46 -29.39 -9.44
N VAL A 82 -21.67 -28.80 -8.27
CA VAL A 82 -21.00 -27.57 -7.85
C VAL A 82 -19.77 -27.94 -7.02
N ALA A 83 -18.59 -27.64 -7.53
CA ALA A 83 -17.35 -27.88 -6.81
C ALA A 83 -17.28 -27.04 -5.52
N ILE A 84 -16.64 -27.56 -4.50
CA ILE A 84 -16.24 -26.79 -3.32
C ILE A 84 -14.79 -26.38 -3.51
N ASP A 85 -14.54 -25.08 -3.62
CA ASP A 85 -13.21 -24.53 -3.71
C ASP A 85 -12.91 -23.75 -2.43
N ALA A 86 -11.84 -24.15 -1.74
CA ALA A 86 -11.27 -23.44 -0.59
C ALA A 86 -12.26 -23.17 0.57
N TYR A 87 -13.12 -24.13 0.92
CA TYR A 87 -13.98 -24.00 2.09
C TYR A 87 -13.21 -24.22 3.38
N GLU A 88 -13.18 -23.21 4.24
CA GLU A 88 -12.47 -23.27 5.51
C GLU A 88 -13.35 -23.82 6.64
N ILE A 89 -12.77 -24.71 7.44
CA ILE A 89 -13.38 -25.24 8.66
C ILE A 89 -12.37 -25.25 9.81
N ASP A 90 -12.86 -25.07 11.01
CA ASP A 90 -12.07 -25.32 12.22
C ASP A 90 -12.43 -26.68 12.78
N LEU A 91 -11.48 -27.62 12.70
CA LEU A 91 -11.63 -28.95 13.27
C LEU A 91 -11.21 -28.94 14.74
N ILE A 92 -12.17 -29.16 15.61
CA ILE A 92 -11.95 -29.23 17.05
C ILE A 92 -11.99 -30.71 17.47
N ARG A 93 -10.84 -31.23 17.93
CA ARG A 93 -10.70 -32.58 18.44
C ARG A 93 -10.52 -32.54 19.95
N LYS A 94 -11.13 -33.47 20.68
CA LYS A 94 -10.92 -33.62 22.11
C LYS A 94 -9.44 -33.88 22.41
N ASP A 95 -8.88 -33.14 23.35
CA ASP A 95 -7.47 -33.25 23.76
C ASP A 95 -6.41 -32.83 22.73
N HIS A 96 -6.82 -32.17 21.65
CA HIS A 96 -5.93 -31.62 20.61
C HIS A 96 -6.14 -30.13 20.43
N LYS A 97 -5.12 -29.43 19.90
CA LYS A 97 -5.27 -28.02 19.48
C LYS A 97 -6.22 -27.94 18.28
N PRO A 98 -7.08 -26.91 18.21
CA PRO A 98 -7.89 -26.66 17.01
C PRO A 98 -7.01 -26.58 15.77
N ARG A 99 -7.47 -27.17 14.66
CA ARG A 99 -6.82 -27.08 13.35
C ARG A 99 -7.73 -26.34 12.37
N SER A 100 -7.19 -25.40 11.64
CA SER A 100 -7.88 -24.76 10.52
C SER A 100 -7.59 -25.55 9.25
N LEU A 101 -8.63 -26.11 8.64
CA LEU A 101 -8.52 -26.95 7.46
C LEU A 101 -9.18 -26.27 6.28
N LEU A 102 -8.57 -26.42 5.11
CA LEU A 102 -9.11 -26.02 3.82
C LEU A 102 -9.62 -27.25 3.09
N ILE A 103 -10.89 -27.25 2.74
CA ILE A 103 -11.57 -28.37 2.07
C ILE A 103 -11.84 -27.98 0.62
N ASN A 104 -11.37 -28.84 -0.29
CA ASN A 104 -11.75 -28.81 -1.70
C ASN A 104 -12.48 -30.13 -2.02
N ALA A 105 -13.60 -30.04 -2.72
CA ALA A 105 -14.36 -31.24 -3.10
C ALA A 105 -14.88 -31.14 -4.53
N HIS A 106 -14.66 -32.21 -5.27
CA HIS A 106 -15.11 -32.34 -6.65
C HIS A 106 -15.89 -33.64 -6.85
N LYS A 107 -16.95 -33.57 -7.63
CA LYS A 107 -17.65 -34.74 -8.12
C LYS A 107 -16.82 -35.36 -9.24
N LEU A 108 -16.64 -36.68 -9.17
CA LEU A 108 -16.03 -37.45 -10.24
C LEU A 108 -17.14 -38.13 -11.05
N ASP A 109 -17.17 -37.89 -12.36
CA ASP A 109 -18.09 -38.51 -13.29
C ASP A 109 -17.45 -39.81 -13.81
N ASP A 110 -17.89 -40.94 -13.28
CA ASP A 110 -17.46 -42.28 -13.73
C ASP A 110 -18.29 -42.81 -14.93
N GLY A 111 -19.13 -41.95 -15.55
CA GLY A 111 -20.02 -42.36 -16.64
C GLY A 111 -21.16 -43.27 -16.21
N ASP A 112 -21.23 -43.68 -14.96
CA ASP A 112 -22.32 -44.47 -14.38
C ASP A 112 -23.18 -43.57 -13.48
N MET A 113 -24.36 -43.20 -13.97
CA MET A 113 -25.30 -42.31 -13.32
C MET A 113 -25.76 -42.81 -11.92
N GLU A 114 -25.59 -44.09 -11.62
CA GLU A 114 -25.97 -44.69 -10.33
C GLU A 114 -24.90 -44.53 -9.23
N ARG A 115 -23.65 -44.14 -9.58
CA ARG A 115 -22.54 -44.12 -8.61
C ARG A 115 -21.85 -42.75 -8.50
N VAL A 116 -22.54 -41.80 -7.91
CA VAL A 116 -21.91 -40.51 -7.61
C VAL A 116 -20.70 -40.71 -6.67
N ARG A 117 -19.56 -40.17 -7.06
CA ARG A 117 -18.32 -40.19 -6.29
C ARG A 117 -17.84 -38.77 -6.05
N LEU A 118 -17.30 -38.54 -4.85
CA LEU A 118 -16.69 -37.28 -4.46
C LEU A 118 -15.23 -37.50 -4.10
N LEU A 119 -14.34 -36.68 -4.63
CA LEU A 119 -12.96 -36.56 -4.14
C LEU A 119 -12.89 -35.33 -3.27
N VAL A 120 -12.47 -35.50 -2.01
CA VAL A 120 -12.30 -34.45 -1.03
C VAL A 120 -10.84 -34.36 -0.68
N ALA A 121 -10.23 -33.19 -0.95
CA ALA A 121 -8.87 -32.86 -0.54
C ALA A 121 -8.90 -31.95 0.69
N ILE A 122 -8.03 -32.26 1.65
CA ILE A 122 -7.97 -31.56 2.93
C ILE A 122 -6.56 -31.03 3.11
N THR A 123 -6.44 -29.74 3.37
CA THR A 123 -5.15 -29.09 3.62
C THR A 123 -5.18 -28.44 4.99
N ASP A 124 -4.22 -28.77 5.83
CA ASP A 124 -4.03 -28.10 7.12
C ASP A 124 -3.36 -26.74 6.89
N VAL A 125 -4.10 -25.66 7.17
CA VAL A 125 -3.64 -24.29 7.02
C VAL A 125 -3.42 -23.59 8.37
N THR A 126 -3.41 -24.34 9.46
CA THR A 126 -3.31 -23.81 10.83
C THR A 126 -2.08 -22.93 11.00
N PHE A 127 -0.92 -23.43 10.60
CA PHE A 127 0.34 -22.69 10.71
C PHE A 127 0.35 -21.45 9.80
N ALA A 128 -0.02 -21.63 8.52
CA ALA A 128 -0.06 -20.53 7.56
C ALA A 128 -1.02 -19.41 8.00
N ARG A 129 -2.18 -19.78 8.59
CA ARG A 129 -3.14 -18.82 9.14
C ARG A 129 -2.61 -18.08 10.38
N ALA A 130 -1.94 -18.81 11.27
CA ALA A 130 -1.32 -18.20 12.45
C ALA A 130 -0.24 -17.20 12.06
N GLU A 131 0.62 -17.57 11.11
CA GLU A 131 1.66 -16.70 10.57
C GLU A 131 1.08 -15.45 9.88
N ALA A 132 0.04 -15.62 9.04
CA ALA A 132 -0.63 -14.51 8.40
C ALA A 132 -1.24 -13.54 9.42
N ARG A 133 -1.93 -14.04 10.45
CA ARG A 133 -2.50 -13.20 11.53
C ARG A 133 -1.40 -12.45 12.29
N GLN A 134 -0.32 -13.12 12.66
CA GLN A 134 0.81 -12.49 13.36
C GLN A 134 1.45 -11.38 12.51
N LYS A 135 1.61 -11.63 11.20
CA LYS A 135 2.11 -10.62 10.27
C LYS A 135 1.19 -9.38 10.22
N ASP A 136 -0.11 -9.60 10.15
CA ASP A 136 -1.09 -8.51 10.10
C ASP A 136 -1.11 -7.71 11.41
N GLU A 137 -0.97 -8.37 12.56
CA GLU A 137 -0.85 -7.70 13.87
C GLU A 137 0.41 -6.85 13.95
N LEU A 138 1.57 -7.39 13.53
CA LEU A 138 2.83 -6.63 13.49
C LEU A 138 2.78 -5.43 12.54
N LEU A 139 2.11 -5.56 11.40
CA LEU A 139 1.92 -4.45 10.47
C LEU A 139 1.05 -3.34 11.08
N ARG A 140 -0.02 -3.70 11.80
CA ARG A 140 -0.88 -2.74 12.51
C ARG A 140 -0.12 -2.04 13.64
N GLU A 141 0.60 -2.78 14.45
CA GLU A 141 1.42 -2.21 15.52
C GLU A 141 2.47 -1.24 14.98
N LYS A 142 3.18 -1.63 13.90
CA LYS A 142 4.14 -0.77 13.23
C LYS A 142 3.50 0.52 12.71
N ALA A 143 2.31 0.45 12.14
CA ALA A 143 1.59 1.63 11.64
C ALA A 143 1.25 2.61 12.79
N ILE A 144 0.78 2.10 13.94
CA ILE A 144 0.48 2.92 15.13
C ILE A 144 1.75 3.61 15.67
N LEU A 145 2.86 2.85 15.78
CA LEU A 145 4.12 3.41 16.26
C LEU A 145 4.67 4.49 15.31
N LEU A 146 4.59 4.29 14.01
CA LEU A 146 4.99 5.30 13.03
C LEU A 146 4.17 6.59 13.16
N GLN A 147 2.85 6.46 13.32
CA GLN A 147 1.97 7.61 13.54
C GLN A 147 2.33 8.37 14.82
N GLU A 148 2.61 7.66 15.92
CA GLU A 148 3.03 8.30 17.18
C GLU A 148 4.35 9.06 17.01
N VAL A 149 5.34 8.46 16.32
CA VAL A 149 6.63 9.12 16.04
C VAL A 149 6.41 10.38 15.21
N GLN A 150 5.58 10.35 14.18
CA GLN A 150 5.25 11.51 13.35
C GLN A 150 4.60 12.64 14.16
N HIS A 151 3.65 12.31 15.05
CA HIS A 151 3.05 13.28 15.96
C HIS A 151 4.07 13.91 16.93
N ARG A 152 4.98 13.10 17.49
CA ARG A 152 6.05 13.59 18.37
C ARG A 152 7.02 14.51 17.64
N VAL A 153 7.40 14.17 16.39
CA VAL A 153 8.24 15.01 15.53
C VAL A 153 7.55 16.35 15.27
N ALA A 154 6.27 16.35 14.87
CA ALA A 154 5.50 17.55 14.62
C ALA A 154 5.43 18.46 15.88
N ASN A 155 5.21 17.89 17.07
CA ASN A 155 5.19 18.61 18.34
C ASN A 155 6.56 19.21 18.67
N SER A 156 7.65 18.45 18.44
CA SER A 156 9.01 18.94 18.67
C SER A 156 9.36 20.11 17.75
N LEU A 157 8.93 20.04 16.49
CA LEU A 157 9.11 21.13 15.52
C LEU A 157 8.34 22.39 15.94
N GLN A 158 7.13 22.27 16.51
CA GLN A 158 6.37 23.41 17.03
C GLN A 158 7.09 24.10 18.22
N ILE A 159 7.72 23.30 19.09
CA ILE A 159 8.53 23.85 20.19
C ILE A 159 9.73 24.63 19.63
N ILE A 160 10.45 24.08 18.65
CA ILE A 160 11.57 24.73 17.97
C ILE A 160 11.09 26.04 17.31
N ALA A 161 9.98 26.04 16.62
CA ALA A 161 9.40 27.21 15.98
C ALA A 161 9.09 28.32 17.03
N SER A 162 8.52 27.93 18.16
CA SER A 162 8.24 28.86 19.26
C SER A 162 9.52 29.48 19.84
N LEU A 163 10.59 28.69 20.00
CA LEU A 163 11.89 29.17 20.48
C LEU A 163 12.54 30.13 19.47
N LEU A 164 12.43 29.87 18.16
CA LEU A 164 12.92 30.79 17.13
C LEU A 164 12.22 32.12 17.19
N MET A 165 10.88 32.13 17.31
CA MET A 165 10.12 33.38 17.46
C MET A 165 10.44 34.15 18.76
N GLN A 166 10.66 33.43 19.86
CA GLN A 166 11.07 34.06 21.11
C GLN A 166 12.47 34.70 20.98
N SER A 167 13.39 34.02 20.26
CA SER A 167 14.73 34.54 20.00
C SER A 167 14.66 35.78 19.07
N ALA A 168 13.84 35.77 18.05
CA ALA A 168 13.63 36.89 17.15
C ALA A 168 13.17 38.17 17.85
N ARG A 169 12.33 38.04 18.90
CA ARG A 169 11.88 39.19 19.73
C ARG A 169 13.00 39.83 20.57
N ARG A 170 14.07 39.09 20.85
CA ARG A 170 15.19 39.56 21.69
C ARG A 170 16.34 40.16 20.88
N VAL A 171 16.41 39.86 19.60
CA VAL A 171 17.48 40.33 18.71
C VAL A 171 17.21 41.75 18.25
N GLN A 172 18.24 42.61 18.36
CA GLN A 172 18.14 44.03 17.96
C GLN A 172 18.38 44.28 16.46
N SER A 173 19.15 43.40 15.78
CA SER A 173 19.41 43.49 14.35
C SER A 173 18.17 43.08 13.55
N GLU A 174 17.67 43.96 12.69
CA GLU A 174 16.57 43.67 11.80
C GLU A 174 16.90 42.50 10.85
N GLU A 175 18.12 42.44 10.34
CA GLU A 175 18.59 41.35 9.48
C GLU A 175 18.54 40.01 10.20
N ALA A 176 19.10 39.95 11.42
CA ALA A 176 19.07 38.71 12.22
C ALA A 176 17.64 38.33 12.62
N ARG A 177 16.75 39.30 12.87
CA ARG A 177 15.32 39.06 13.12
C ARG A 177 14.64 38.45 11.89
N GLY A 178 14.94 38.97 10.69
CA GLY A 178 14.48 38.42 9.44
C GLY A 178 14.88 36.95 9.23
N HIS A 179 16.16 36.63 9.48
CA HIS A 179 16.64 35.26 9.37
C HIS A 179 15.97 34.30 10.35
N LEU A 180 15.71 34.72 11.56
CA LEU A 180 14.99 33.91 12.56
C LEU A 180 13.53 33.72 12.19
N HIS A 181 12.89 34.72 11.59
CA HIS A 181 11.53 34.61 11.10
C HIS A 181 11.45 33.62 9.91
N ASP A 182 12.39 33.65 9.00
CA ASP A 182 12.51 32.72 7.89
C ASP A 182 12.68 31.26 8.40
N ALA A 183 13.59 31.08 9.37
CA ALA A 183 13.79 29.76 9.97
C ALA A 183 12.51 29.25 10.65
N HIS A 184 11.77 30.13 11.36
CA HIS A 184 10.48 29.80 11.95
C HIS A 184 9.48 29.31 10.89
N GLN A 185 9.31 30.05 9.79
CA GLN A 185 8.39 29.68 8.71
C GLN A 185 8.71 28.30 8.11
N ARG A 186 10.00 28.02 7.89
CA ARG A 186 10.45 26.72 7.38
C ARG A 186 10.14 25.59 8.34
N VAL A 187 10.42 25.78 9.64
CA VAL A 187 10.11 24.77 10.67
C VAL A 187 8.60 24.52 10.75
N MET A 188 7.77 25.58 10.67
CA MET A 188 6.31 25.45 10.68
C MET A 188 5.79 24.70 9.46
N SER A 189 6.38 24.92 8.29
CA SER A 189 6.04 24.19 7.07
C SER A 189 6.36 22.70 7.18
N ILE A 190 7.54 22.35 7.70
CA ILE A 190 7.90 20.95 7.97
C ILE A 190 6.93 20.32 8.97
N ALA A 191 6.57 21.04 10.04
CA ALA A 191 5.61 20.57 11.04
C ALA A 191 4.20 20.34 10.44
N ALA A 192 3.76 21.18 9.50
CA ALA A 192 2.48 21.01 8.78
C ALA A 192 2.50 19.75 7.92
N VAL A 193 3.60 19.52 7.19
CA VAL A 193 3.82 18.29 6.41
C VAL A 193 3.76 17.06 7.31
N GLN A 194 4.49 17.04 8.42
CA GLN A 194 4.52 15.91 9.36
C GLN A 194 3.14 15.62 9.96
N ARG A 195 2.35 16.63 10.26
CA ARG A 195 0.97 16.45 10.74
C ARG A 195 0.06 15.84 9.68
N HIS A 196 0.19 16.30 8.45
CA HIS A 196 -0.60 15.74 7.34
C HIS A 196 -0.29 14.26 7.12
N LEU A 197 0.98 13.89 7.17
CA LEU A 197 1.41 12.47 7.07
C LEU A 197 0.90 11.62 8.24
N ALA A 198 0.83 12.17 9.44
CA ALA A 198 0.31 11.47 10.61
C ALA A 198 -1.21 11.21 10.54
N SER A 199 -1.96 12.04 9.80
CA SER A 199 -3.41 11.90 9.60
C SER A 199 -3.80 11.08 8.36
N SER A 200 -2.87 10.83 7.46
CA SER A 200 -3.08 10.03 6.24
C SER A 200 -2.91 8.54 6.52
N THR A 201 -3.60 7.70 5.74
CA THR A 201 -3.40 6.24 5.77
C THR A 201 -1.92 5.93 5.51
N PRO A 202 -1.28 5.01 6.25
CA PRO A 202 0.13 4.68 6.03
C PRO A 202 0.36 4.22 4.58
N GLY A 203 1.17 4.98 3.84
CA GLY A 203 1.59 4.63 2.48
C GLY A 203 1.61 5.82 1.54
N ASP A 204 0.51 6.07 0.87
CA ASP A 204 0.43 6.99 -0.26
C ASP A 204 -0.33 8.27 0.07
N VAL A 205 0.15 9.41 -0.45
CA VAL A 205 -0.39 10.75 -0.21
C VAL A 205 -0.99 11.29 -1.49
N ALA A 206 -2.28 11.66 -1.46
CA ALA A 206 -2.93 12.38 -2.55
C ALA A 206 -2.43 13.84 -2.57
N LEU A 207 -1.79 14.26 -3.67
CA LEU A 207 -1.14 15.57 -3.76
C LEU A 207 -2.12 16.74 -3.79
N ALA A 208 -3.29 16.60 -4.41
CA ALA A 208 -4.25 17.69 -4.56
C ALA A 208 -4.73 18.26 -3.20
N PRO A 209 -5.29 17.49 -2.26
CA PRO A 209 -5.68 18.01 -0.95
C PRO A 209 -4.48 18.45 -0.12
N TYR A 210 -3.33 17.78 -0.25
CA TYR A 210 -2.12 18.13 0.47
C TYR A 210 -1.59 19.52 0.06
N PHE A 211 -1.40 19.79 -1.24
CA PHE A 211 -0.91 21.08 -1.71
C PHE A 211 -1.90 22.21 -1.45
N ALA A 212 -3.21 21.94 -1.56
CA ALA A 212 -4.23 22.92 -1.22
C ALA A 212 -4.10 23.38 0.24
N GLN A 213 -4.02 22.45 1.19
CA GLN A 213 -3.89 22.74 2.62
C GLN A 213 -2.56 23.42 2.95
N LEU A 214 -1.46 22.98 2.33
CA LEU A 214 -0.14 23.59 2.50
C LEU A 214 -0.15 25.08 2.07
N CYS A 215 -0.67 25.36 0.88
CA CYS A 215 -0.72 26.69 0.31
C CYS A 215 -1.71 27.61 1.04
N GLU A 216 -2.84 27.08 1.52
CA GLU A 216 -3.76 27.80 2.40
C GLU A 216 -3.06 28.24 3.70
N SER A 217 -2.30 27.33 4.34
CA SER A 217 -1.55 27.61 5.55
C SER A 217 -0.45 28.68 5.32
N LEU A 218 0.28 28.59 4.19
CA LEU A 218 1.28 29.59 3.81
C LEU A 218 0.63 30.96 3.57
N GLY A 219 -0.46 30.98 2.83
CA GLY A 219 -1.23 32.22 2.56
C GLY A 219 -1.72 32.87 3.87
N ALA A 220 -2.34 32.10 4.74
CA ALA A 220 -2.83 32.59 6.04
C ALA A 220 -1.73 33.16 6.94
N SER A 221 -0.50 32.66 6.84
CA SER A 221 0.62 33.09 7.69
C SER A 221 1.38 34.29 7.13
N MET A 222 1.39 34.49 5.82
CA MET A 222 2.25 35.49 5.14
C MET A 222 1.50 36.56 4.35
N ILE A 223 0.27 36.30 3.91
CA ILE A 223 -0.54 37.25 3.16
C ILE A 223 -1.43 38.02 4.12
N HIS A 224 -1.07 39.27 4.40
CA HIS A 224 -1.84 40.14 5.32
C HIS A 224 -3.13 40.66 4.66
N GLU A 225 -3.11 40.85 3.35
CA GLU A 225 -4.24 41.35 2.58
C GLU A 225 -4.63 40.37 1.44
N PRO A 226 -5.59 39.48 1.69
CA PRO A 226 -5.99 38.46 0.71
C PRO A 226 -6.53 39.00 -0.62
N LYS A 227 -6.88 40.29 -0.66
CA LYS A 227 -7.32 40.97 -1.91
C LYS A 227 -6.16 41.38 -2.80
N GLN A 228 -4.93 41.45 -2.28
CA GLN A 228 -3.75 41.88 -3.02
C GLN A 228 -2.97 40.72 -3.61
N LEU A 229 -2.79 39.63 -2.82
CA LEU A 229 -2.01 38.48 -3.21
C LEU A 229 -2.86 37.22 -3.10
N SER A 230 -2.75 36.34 -4.09
CA SER A 230 -3.46 35.07 -4.13
C SER A 230 -2.51 33.91 -4.48
N ILE A 231 -2.76 32.74 -3.92
CA ILE A 231 -2.08 31.48 -4.27
C ILE A 231 -3.11 30.58 -4.91
N ALA A 232 -2.83 30.13 -6.13
CA ALA A 232 -3.67 29.18 -6.86
C ALA A 232 -2.92 27.86 -7.03
N VAL A 233 -3.62 26.74 -6.79
CA VAL A 233 -3.06 25.39 -6.84
C VAL A 233 -3.85 24.56 -7.85
N THR A 234 -3.15 23.97 -8.80
CA THR A 234 -3.69 23.04 -9.80
C THR A 234 -2.87 21.77 -9.73
N VAL A 235 -3.52 20.67 -9.41
CA VAL A 235 -2.87 19.36 -9.23
C VAL A 235 -3.75 18.30 -9.86
N ASP A 236 -3.17 17.35 -10.56
CA ASP A 236 -3.86 16.17 -11.03
C ASP A 236 -4.21 15.19 -9.89
N ASN A 237 -4.76 14.03 -10.22
CA ASN A 237 -5.11 13.00 -9.22
C ASN A 237 -3.91 12.16 -8.75
N SER A 238 -2.71 12.70 -8.78
CA SER A 238 -1.49 12.00 -8.40
C SER A 238 -1.47 11.61 -6.94
N VAL A 239 -0.98 10.40 -6.72
CA VAL A 239 -0.72 9.82 -5.40
C VAL A 239 0.74 9.41 -5.35
N VAL A 240 1.47 9.88 -4.34
CA VAL A 240 2.91 9.67 -4.19
C VAL A 240 3.24 9.14 -2.80
N THR A 241 4.43 8.57 -2.64
CA THR A 241 4.89 8.14 -1.32
C THR A 241 5.06 9.33 -0.36
N ALA A 242 4.98 9.05 0.93
CA ALA A 242 5.16 10.06 1.99
C ALA A 242 6.47 10.85 1.83
N ASN A 243 7.58 10.20 1.50
CA ASN A 243 8.87 10.87 1.32
C ASN A 243 8.88 11.86 0.15
N VAL A 244 8.27 11.48 -0.96
CA VAL A 244 8.14 12.36 -2.14
C VAL A 244 7.25 13.56 -1.82
N SER A 245 6.11 13.35 -1.14
CA SER A 245 5.20 14.44 -0.77
C SER A 245 5.87 15.46 0.17
N VAL A 246 6.70 15.00 1.12
CA VAL A 246 7.52 15.88 1.99
C VAL A 246 8.46 16.74 1.16
N SER A 247 9.21 16.13 0.24
CA SER A 247 10.18 16.84 -0.60
C SER A 247 9.50 17.87 -1.50
N LEU A 248 8.40 17.50 -2.16
CA LEU A 248 7.60 18.42 -2.98
C LEU A 248 7.02 19.58 -2.15
N GLY A 249 6.49 19.26 -0.95
CA GLY A 249 5.94 20.28 -0.04
C GLY A 249 6.98 21.29 0.44
N LEU A 250 8.20 20.84 0.73
CA LEU A 250 9.30 21.74 1.10
C LEU A 250 9.73 22.61 -0.07
N ILE A 251 9.82 22.06 -1.30
CA ILE A 251 10.12 22.84 -2.50
C ILE A 251 9.07 23.91 -2.73
N ILE A 252 7.78 23.56 -2.70
CA ILE A 252 6.68 24.52 -2.83
C ILE A 252 6.80 25.63 -1.78
N THR A 253 7.04 25.24 -0.53
CA THR A 253 7.20 26.20 0.58
C THR A 253 8.32 27.21 0.31
N GLU A 254 9.51 26.74 -0.06
CA GLU A 254 10.64 27.63 -0.35
C GLU A 254 10.36 28.53 -1.54
N LEU A 255 9.79 28.02 -2.63
CA LEU A 255 9.48 28.80 -3.81
C LEU A 255 8.37 29.84 -3.57
N VAL A 256 7.33 29.49 -2.81
CA VAL A 256 6.25 30.40 -2.43
C VAL A 256 6.77 31.50 -1.49
N ILE A 257 7.58 31.15 -0.49
CA ILE A 257 8.22 32.13 0.41
C ILE A 257 9.09 33.11 -0.40
N ASN A 258 9.89 32.60 -1.34
CA ASN A 258 10.73 33.45 -2.19
C ASN A 258 9.86 34.40 -3.05
N ALA A 259 8.80 33.91 -3.66
CA ALA A 259 7.89 34.76 -4.43
C ALA A 259 7.22 35.84 -3.55
N LEU A 260 6.71 35.49 -2.36
CA LEU A 260 6.08 36.45 -1.44
C LEU A 260 7.05 37.53 -0.95
N LYS A 261 8.35 37.22 -0.81
CA LYS A 261 9.36 38.17 -0.36
C LYS A 261 9.91 39.07 -1.45
N HIS A 262 10.05 38.55 -2.65
CA HIS A 262 10.86 39.21 -3.68
C HIS A 262 10.06 39.65 -4.91
N ALA A 263 8.94 38.98 -5.22
CA ALA A 263 8.21 39.24 -6.44
C ALA A 263 7.23 40.43 -6.35
N PHE A 264 6.79 40.81 -5.13
CA PHE A 264 5.71 41.80 -4.94
C PHE A 264 6.12 42.95 -4.00
N PRO A 265 7.11 43.77 -4.38
CA PRO A 265 7.49 44.94 -3.59
C PRO A 265 6.34 45.98 -3.54
N GLU A 266 6.36 46.86 -2.53
CA GLU A 266 5.46 48.01 -2.41
C GLU A 266 3.95 47.68 -2.46
N HIS A 267 3.57 46.53 -1.86
CA HIS A 267 2.16 46.09 -1.85
C HIS A 267 1.55 45.83 -3.23
N ARG A 268 2.36 45.45 -4.21
CA ARG A 268 1.90 45.09 -5.54
C ARG A 268 0.92 43.93 -5.46
N HIS A 269 -0.19 44.05 -6.23
CA HIS A 269 -1.11 42.94 -6.48
C HIS A 269 -0.45 41.86 -7.30
N GLY A 270 -0.78 40.58 -7.01
CA GLY A 270 -0.25 39.50 -7.81
C GLY A 270 -0.80 38.13 -7.44
N LYS A 271 -0.34 37.18 -8.23
CA LYS A 271 -0.75 35.80 -8.11
C LYS A 271 0.46 34.86 -8.15
N ILE A 272 0.47 33.89 -7.25
CA ILE A 272 1.40 32.76 -7.31
C ILE A 272 0.59 31.54 -7.76
N ALA A 273 1.04 30.86 -8.81
CA ALA A 273 0.40 29.66 -9.35
C ALA A 273 1.31 28.44 -9.14
N ILE A 274 0.77 27.41 -8.55
CA ILE A 274 1.42 26.10 -8.38
C ILE A 274 0.71 25.10 -9.28
N ASP A 275 1.45 24.45 -10.16
CA ASP A 275 0.95 23.46 -11.10
C ASP A 275 1.75 22.15 -10.92
N TYR A 276 1.06 21.03 -10.77
CA TYR A 276 1.67 19.70 -10.72
C TYR A 276 0.95 18.77 -11.68
N ARG A 277 1.71 18.06 -12.49
CA ARG A 277 1.19 17.07 -13.44
C ARG A 277 2.11 15.89 -13.50
N SER A 278 1.54 14.70 -13.62
CA SER A 278 2.24 13.45 -13.85
C SER A 278 1.77 12.76 -15.12
N ASP A 279 2.70 12.08 -15.79
CA ASP A 279 2.43 11.19 -16.92
C ASP A 279 3.24 9.90 -16.71
N GLY A 280 2.57 8.90 -16.17
CA GLY A 280 3.24 7.66 -15.76
C GLY A 280 4.31 7.89 -14.67
N PRO A 281 5.59 7.55 -14.95
CA PRO A 281 6.67 7.77 -14.00
C PRO A 281 7.20 9.19 -14.00
N ASP A 282 6.90 9.98 -15.05
CA ASP A 282 7.39 11.33 -15.24
C ASP A 282 6.47 12.34 -14.59
N TRP A 283 7.03 13.42 -14.08
CA TRP A 283 6.21 14.48 -13.47
C TRP A 283 6.87 15.84 -13.57
N THR A 284 6.05 16.85 -13.48
CA THR A 284 6.45 18.25 -13.51
C THR A 284 5.76 19.02 -12.40
N LEU A 285 6.55 19.75 -11.59
CA LEU A 285 6.09 20.74 -10.64
C LEU A 285 6.52 22.13 -11.12
N SER A 286 5.60 23.07 -11.26
CA SER A 286 5.87 24.46 -11.61
C SER A 286 5.32 25.39 -10.54
N VAL A 287 6.14 26.34 -10.12
CA VAL A 287 5.72 27.48 -9.26
C VAL A 287 6.03 28.76 -10.04
N ARG A 288 5.00 29.55 -10.33
CA ARG A 288 5.09 30.78 -11.11
C ARG A 288 4.48 31.94 -10.33
N ASP A 289 5.15 33.08 -10.34
CA ASP A 289 4.61 34.37 -9.93
C ASP A 289 4.43 35.32 -11.12
N ASP A 290 3.60 36.33 -10.98
CA ASP A 290 3.41 37.44 -11.94
C ASP A 290 4.02 38.75 -11.41
N GLY A 291 5.05 38.63 -10.58
CA GLY A 291 5.74 39.73 -9.93
C GLY A 291 6.68 40.53 -10.82
N ILE A 292 7.72 41.10 -10.22
CA ILE A 292 8.72 41.93 -10.94
C ILE A 292 9.77 41.10 -11.70
N GLY A 293 9.78 39.77 -11.54
CA GLY A 293 10.78 38.89 -12.13
C GLY A 293 12.13 38.92 -11.39
N MET A 294 13.09 38.21 -11.94
CA MET A 294 14.44 38.12 -11.39
C MET A 294 15.30 39.31 -11.78
N PRO A 295 16.18 39.79 -10.89
CA PRO A 295 17.11 40.84 -11.22
C PRO A 295 18.01 40.44 -12.41
N THR A 296 18.10 41.31 -13.42
CA THR A 296 18.95 41.11 -14.60
C THR A 296 20.27 41.86 -14.43
N GLY A 297 21.42 41.21 -14.70
CA GLY A 297 22.73 41.83 -14.69
C GLY A 297 23.65 41.43 -13.54
N ALA A 298 24.59 42.33 -13.16
CA ALA A 298 25.63 42.07 -12.15
C ALA A 298 25.11 41.91 -10.72
N ASP A 299 23.86 42.28 -10.45
CA ASP A 299 23.16 42.11 -9.16
C ASP A 299 22.47 40.74 -9.00
N LYS A 300 23.07 39.69 -9.56
CA LYS A 300 22.59 38.33 -9.23
C LYS A 300 22.64 38.13 -7.73
N ALA A 301 21.49 38.14 -7.10
CA ALA A 301 21.37 37.83 -5.67
C ALA A 301 22.11 36.54 -5.39
N LYS A 302 23.00 36.56 -4.40
CA LYS A 302 23.69 35.33 -3.95
C LYS A 302 22.62 34.28 -3.60
N PRO A 303 22.79 33.02 -4.04
CA PRO A 303 21.85 31.95 -3.69
C PRO A 303 21.63 31.96 -2.18
N GLY A 304 20.39 32.19 -1.77
CA GLY A 304 20.01 32.10 -0.35
C GLY A 304 19.91 30.63 0.09
N LEU A 305 19.78 30.45 1.40
CA LEU A 305 19.65 29.11 2.01
C LEU A 305 18.49 28.30 1.38
N GLY A 306 17.41 28.96 1.00
CA GLY A 306 16.24 28.32 0.36
C GLY A 306 16.53 27.72 -1.00
N THR A 307 17.32 28.40 -1.84
CA THR A 307 17.74 27.89 -3.16
C THR A 307 18.54 26.59 -3.01
N GLY A 308 19.47 26.54 -2.05
CA GLY A 308 20.25 25.32 -1.81
C GLY A 308 19.38 24.13 -1.33
N ILE A 309 18.31 24.40 -0.56
CA ILE A 309 17.35 23.35 -0.15
C ILE A 309 16.59 22.81 -1.38
N VAL A 310 16.09 23.70 -2.24
CA VAL A 310 15.37 23.31 -3.46
C VAL A 310 16.26 22.46 -4.37
N GLU A 311 17.53 22.89 -4.59
CA GLU A 311 18.50 22.15 -5.41
C GLU A 311 18.81 20.76 -4.81
N ALA A 312 19.02 20.67 -3.48
CA ALA A 312 19.31 19.41 -2.82
C ALA A 312 18.13 18.42 -2.92
N LEU A 313 16.90 18.90 -2.68
CA LEU A 313 15.70 18.08 -2.78
C LEU A 313 15.39 17.66 -4.21
N ALA A 314 15.57 18.55 -5.18
CA ALA A 314 15.42 18.23 -6.60
C ALA A 314 16.39 17.11 -7.01
N LYS A 315 17.67 17.22 -6.62
CA LYS A 315 18.67 16.18 -6.88
C LYS A 315 18.29 14.84 -6.21
N GLN A 316 17.78 14.87 -4.98
CA GLN A 316 17.33 13.67 -4.27
C GLN A 316 16.17 12.97 -5.01
N MET A 317 15.32 13.74 -5.70
CA MET A 317 14.20 13.23 -6.49
C MET A 317 14.55 13.02 -7.97
N GLU A 318 15.84 13.06 -8.33
CA GLU A 318 16.34 12.90 -9.70
C GLU A 318 15.70 13.92 -10.68
N GLY A 319 15.28 15.07 -10.18
CA GLY A 319 14.63 16.13 -10.96
C GLY A 319 15.61 17.21 -11.39
N VAL A 320 15.30 17.85 -12.52
CA VAL A 320 16.04 18.99 -13.09
C VAL A 320 15.25 20.27 -12.86
N ILE A 321 15.93 21.31 -12.35
CA ILE A 321 15.32 22.63 -12.09
C ILE A 321 15.56 23.53 -13.31
N HIS A 322 14.50 24.14 -13.79
CA HIS A 322 14.51 25.19 -14.80
C HIS A 322 13.95 26.47 -14.20
N VAL A 323 14.72 27.55 -14.27
CA VAL A 323 14.30 28.88 -13.84
C VAL A 323 14.21 29.79 -15.08
N VAL A 324 13.04 30.32 -15.34
CA VAL A 324 12.79 31.16 -16.52
C VAL A 324 12.09 32.46 -16.14
N ASP A 325 12.31 33.52 -16.92
CA ASP A 325 11.54 34.77 -16.87
C ASP A 325 10.13 34.48 -17.42
N ALA A 326 9.10 34.74 -16.62
CA ALA A 326 7.70 34.46 -16.98
C ALA A 326 7.02 35.66 -17.69
N ASN A 327 7.68 36.80 -17.74
CA ASN A 327 7.31 38.06 -18.41
C ASN A 327 5.79 38.42 -18.33
N PRO A 328 5.25 38.89 -17.20
CA PRO A 328 6.00 39.27 -15.99
C PRO A 328 6.21 38.10 -15.01
N GLY A 329 7.17 38.28 -14.11
CA GLY A 329 7.42 37.39 -12.97
C GLY A 329 8.45 36.31 -13.24
N THR A 330 8.51 35.32 -12.36
CA THR A 330 9.43 34.19 -12.40
C THR A 330 8.67 32.89 -12.47
N ALA A 331 9.16 31.93 -13.25
CA ALA A 331 8.70 30.55 -13.21
C ALA A 331 9.86 29.59 -12.87
N VAL A 332 9.65 28.81 -11.84
CA VAL A 332 10.57 27.73 -11.45
C VAL A 332 9.86 26.42 -11.70
N THR A 333 10.43 25.59 -12.57
CA THR A 333 9.87 24.31 -12.97
C THR A 333 10.85 23.20 -12.61
N LEU A 334 10.38 22.19 -11.91
CA LEU A 334 11.09 20.96 -11.61
C LEU A 334 10.53 19.87 -12.50
N VAL A 335 11.38 19.24 -13.29
CA VAL A 335 11.01 18.15 -14.20
C VAL A 335 11.74 16.89 -13.78
N HIS A 336 11.00 15.82 -13.62
CA HIS A 336 11.53 14.47 -13.44
C HIS A 336 11.16 13.64 -14.66
N GLU A 337 12.17 13.16 -15.38
CA GLU A 337 12.01 12.24 -16.50
C GLU A 337 12.74 10.95 -16.15
N LYS A 338 12.02 9.85 -16.08
CA LYS A 338 12.66 8.55 -15.91
C LYS A 338 13.43 8.24 -17.18
N ALA A 339 14.77 8.11 -17.05
CA ALA A 339 15.62 7.74 -18.18
C ALA A 339 15.03 6.52 -18.89
N ALA A 340 14.69 6.64 -20.16
CA ALA A 340 14.24 5.53 -20.97
C ALA A 340 15.31 4.44 -20.88
N ASP A 341 14.91 3.27 -20.41
CA ASP A 341 15.76 2.09 -20.35
C ASP A 341 16.21 1.79 -21.79
N SER A 342 17.39 2.29 -22.14
CA SER A 342 17.98 2.06 -23.44
C SER A 342 18.35 0.59 -23.50
N GLY A 343 17.39 -0.22 -23.92
CA GLY A 343 17.53 -1.63 -24.18
C GLY A 343 18.76 -1.86 -25.05
N ARG A 344 19.85 -2.28 -24.43
CA ARG A 344 20.99 -2.88 -25.10
C ARG A 344 20.50 -4.14 -25.81
N SER A 345 20.10 -4.00 -27.06
CA SER A 345 20.10 -5.11 -28.01
C SER A 345 21.54 -5.59 -28.16
N ILE A 346 21.82 -6.72 -27.55
CA ILE A 346 23.06 -7.47 -27.81
C ILE A 346 22.96 -7.97 -29.25
N PRO A 347 23.86 -7.63 -30.18
CA PRO A 347 23.87 -8.24 -31.50
C PRO A 347 24.32 -9.68 -31.31
N THR A 348 23.44 -10.62 -31.64
CA THR A 348 23.83 -12.03 -31.81
C THR A 348 24.80 -12.09 -32.99
N ALA A 349 26.07 -12.36 -32.72
CA ALA A 349 27.04 -12.69 -33.72
C ALA A 349 26.74 -14.11 -34.25
N VAL A 350 26.71 -14.22 -35.58
CA VAL A 350 26.61 -15.43 -36.39
C VAL A 350 27.85 -16.34 -36.20
#